data_0b34ffa2cc14c3290271f8cc91192c57
#
_entry.id   0b34ffa2cc14c3290271f8cc91192c57
#
_cell.length_a   1.000
_cell.length_b   1.000
_cell.length_c   1.000
_cell.angle_alpha   90.00
_cell.angle_beta   90.00
_cell.angle_gamma   90.00
#
_symmetry.space_group_name_H-M   'P 1'
#
loop_
_entity.id
_entity.type
_entity.pdbx_description
1 polymer ?
#
loop_
_entity_poly.entity_id
_entity_poly.type
_entity_poly.pdbx_seq_one_letter_code
_entity_poly.pdbx_strand_id
1 'polypeptide(L)'
;MTLFAIVCCSLRLQAQDKQSINGYLVPMCIYNGDTIPCVQLRTVYIFRPLKFKNEKERQEYYRLIRNVKKVYPISREINQAIIETYEYLQTLPNEKARQKHIKRVEKGLKDQYTPRMKKLSFAQGKLLIKFCLL
;
A
#
# COMPACT_ATOMS: atom_id res chain seq x y z
N MET A 1 -32.66 -21.03 -41.29
CA MET A 1 -31.20 -20.93 -40.98
C MET A 1 -30.64 -19.50 -41.14
N THR A 2 -31.41 -18.46 -41.07
CA THR A 2 -30.95 -17.06 -41.30
C THR A 2 -30.99 -16.18 -40.02
N LEU A 3 -31.52 -16.68 -38.89
CA LEU A 3 -31.62 -15.93 -37.65
C LEU A 3 -30.38 -16.04 -36.71
N PHE A 4 -29.49 -16.99 -36.99
CA PHE A 4 -28.29 -17.21 -36.16
C PHE A 4 -27.09 -16.33 -36.54
N ALA A 5 -27.12 -15.74 -37.75
CA ALA A 5 -26.02 -14.88 -38.23
C ALA A 5 -26.04 -13.44 -37.69
N ILE A 6 -27.21 -12.99 -37.15
CA ILE A 6 -27.37 -11.59 -36.68
C ILE A 6 -26.90 -11.41 -35.24
N VAL A 7 -26.84 -12.46 -34.43
CA VAL A 7 -26.41 -12.38 -33.02
C VAL A 7 -24.89 -12.32 -32.89
N CYS A 8 -24.11 -12.78 -33.85
CA CYS A 8 -22.63 -12.72 -33.79
C CYS A 8 -22.00 -11.34 -34.06
N CYS A 9 -22.78 -10.37 -34.58
CA CYS A 9 -22.23 -9.04 -34.91
C CYS A 9 -22.26 -8.01 -33.77
N SER A 10 -22.81 -8.34 -32.61
CA SER A 10 -22.92 -7.38 -31.50
C SER A 10 -21.84 -7.48 -30.43
N LEU A 11 -20.94 -8.43 -30.54
CA LEU A 11 -19.72 -8.45 -29.69
C LEU A 11 -18.66 -7.53 -30.34
N ARG A 12 -18.89 -6.23 -30.28
CA ARG A 12 -17.80 -5.26 -30.44
C ARG A 12 -16.86 -5.44 -29.26
N LEU A 13 -15.81 -6.22 -29.46
CA LEU A 13 -14.61 -6.13 -28.65
C LEU A 13 -14.13 -4.68 -28.79
N GLN A 14 -14.37 -3.88 -27.74
CA GLN A 14 -13.69 -2.61 -27.56
C GLN A 14 -12.23 -2.95 -27.24
N ALA A 15 -11.45 -3.20 -28.29
CA ALA A 15 -10.00 -3.16 -28.16
C ALA A 15 -9.66 -1.71 -27.77
N GLN A 16 -9.20 -1.52 -26.54
CA GLN A 16 -8.63 -0.23 -26.15
C GLN A 16 -7.40 -0.02 -27.01
N ASP A 17 -7.50 0.90 -27.96
CA ASP A 17 -6.37 1.30 -28.80
C ASP A 17 -5.27 1.87 -27.88
N LYS A 18 -4.20 1.11 -27.74
CA LYS A 18 -2.99 1.54 -27.05
C LYS A 18 -1.95 1.89 -28.08
N GLN A 19 -1.53 3.13 -28.12
CA GLN A 19 -0.45 3.57 -28.98
C GLN A 19 0.88 3.54 -28.24
N SER A 20 1.94 3.05 -28.90
CA SER A 20 3.29 3.08 -28.34
C SER A 20 3.93 4.45 -28.59
N ILE A 21 4.27 5.17 -27.52
CA ILE A 21 5.03 6.42 -27.58
C ILE A 21 6.35 6.17 -26.88
N ASN A 22 7.47 6.31 -27.59
CA ASN A 22 8.82 6.05 -27.05
C ASN A 22 8.97 4.69 -26.35
N GLY A 23 8.31 3.63 -26.85
CA GLY A 23 8.34 2.29 -26.25
C GLY A 23 7.38 2.07 -25.07
N TYR A 24 6.60 3.06 -24.68
CA TYR A 24 5.56 2.94 -23.65
C TYR A 24 4.18 2.80 -24.29
N LEU A 25 3.40 1.80 -23.83
CA LEU A 25 2.00 1.66 -24.22
C LEU A 25 1.15 2.64 -23.43
N VAL A 26 0.57 3.62 -24.12
CA VAL A 26 -0.28 4.67 -23.53
C VAL A 26 -1.73 4.44 -23.97
N PRO A 27 -2.71 4.47 -23.04
CA PRO A 27 -4.12 4.43 -23.40
C PRO A 27 -4.51 5.68 -24.18
N MET A 28 -5.38 5.53 -25.18
CA MET A 28 -5.90 6.62 -25.98
C MET A 28 -7.28 7.06 -25.45
N CYS A 29 -7.58 8.34 -25.52
CA CYS A 29 -8.91 8.89 -25.21
C CYS A 29 -9.37 9.83 -26.34
N ILE A 30 -10.69 9.97 -26.47
CA ILE A 30 -11.29 10.88 -27.45
C ILE A 30 -11.50 12.24 -26.76
N TYR A 31 -10.91 13.28 -27.32
CA TYR A 31 -11.08 14.66 -26.85
C TYR A 31 -11.41 15.56 -28.04
N ASN A 32 -12.56 16.24 -27.99
CA ASN A 32 -13.09 17.08 -29.08
C ASN A 32 -13.18 16.38 -30.46
N GLY A 33 -13.40 15.07 -30.50
CA GLY A 33 -13.47 14.28 -31.72
C GLY A 33 -12.14 13.69 -32.21
N ASP A 34 -11.01 14.11 -31.63
CA ASP A 34 -9.68 13.61 -31.92
C ASP A 34 -9.25 12.52 -30.92
N THR A 35 -8.53 11.51 -31.43
CA THR A 35 -7.95 10.46 -30.57
C THR A 35 -6.56 10.88 -30.13
N ILE A 36 -6.41 11.18 -28.83
CA ILE A 36 -5.16 11.64 -28.23
C ILE A 36 -4.66 10.67 -27.15
N PRO A 37 -3.33 10.59 -26.90
CA PRO A 37 -2.81 9.78 -25.81
C PRO A 37 -3.21 10.34 -24.44
N CYS A 38 -3.75 9.48 -23.57
CA CYS A 38 -4.17 9.81 -22.22
C CYS A 38 -3.19 9.28 -21.19
N VAL A 39 -2.60 10.14 -20.37
CA VAL A 39 -1.72 9.75 -19.29
C VAL A 39 -2.33 10.17 -17.96
N GLN A 40 -2.62 9.20 -17.10
CA GLN A 40 -3.05 9.49 -15.75
C GLN A 40 -1.82 9.81 -14.88
N LEU A 41 -1.66 11.07 -14.52
CA LEU A 41 -0.59 11.51 -13.63
C LEU A 41 -0.91 11.13 -12.18
N ARG A 42 0.14 10.86 -11.41
CA ARG A 42 0.00 10.66 -9.97
C ARG A 42 -0.44 11.96 -9.29
N THR A 43 -1.29 11.84 -8.29
CA THR A 43 -1.68 12.98 -7.47
C THR A 43 -0.45 13.61 -6.81
N VAL A 44 -0.25 14.92 -7.04
CA VAL A 44 0.80 15.70 -6.42
C VAL A 44 0.21 16.48 -5.25
N TYR A 45 0.73 16.25 -4.06
CA TYR A 45 0.32 16.98 -2.86
C TYR A 45 1.24 18.17 -2.65
N ILE A 46 0.67 19.39 -2.68
CA ILE A 46 1.39 20.63 -2.41
C ILE A 46 1.08 21.04 -0.97
N PHE A 47 2.10 21.05 -0.12
CA PHE A 47 1.98 21.46 1.27
C PHE A 47 2.53 22.89 1.44
N ARG A 48 1.92 23.62 2.39
CA ARG A 48 2.46 24.93 2.80
C ARG A 48 3.84 24.76 3.43
N PRO A 49 4.78 25.70 3.24
CA PRO A 49 6.07 25.67 3.91
C PRO A 49 5.89 25.60 5.43
N LEU A 50 6.66 24.73 6.08
CA LEU A 50 6.66 24.61 7.53
C LEU A 50 7.27 25.88 8.15
N LYS A 51 6.53 26.49 9.07
CA LYS A 51 7.00 27.63 9.87
C LYS A 51 7.10 27.18 11.32
N PHE A 52 8.24 27.40 11.95
CA PHE A 52 8.50 27.08 13.35
C PHE A 52 8.55 28.39 14.16
N LYS A 53 7.98 28.38 15.37
CA LYS A 53 7.99 29.54 16.27
C LYS A 53 9.39 29.80 16.85
N ASN A 54 10.15 28.71 17.07
CA ASN A 54 11.48 28.78 17.65
C ASN A 54 12.34 27.58 17.20
N GLU A 55 13.64 27.67 17.47
CA GLU A 55 14.60 26.64 17.12
C GLU A 55 14.33 25.30 17.83
N LYS A 56 13.80 25.33 19.05
CA LYS A 56 13.46 24.13 19.82
C LYS A 56 12.37 23.31 19.12
N GLU A 57 11.30 23.99 18.67
CA GLU A 57 10.21 23.36 17.93
C GLU A 57 10.74 22.72 16.62
N ARG A 58 11.63 23.41 15.93
CA ARG A 58 12.28 22.90 14.71
C ARG A 58 13.08 21.62 15.00
N GLN A 59 13.87 21.61 16.06
CA GLN A 59 14.67 20.45 16.46
C GLN A 59 13.79 19.25 16.89
N GLU A 60 12.71 19.51 17.62
CA GLU A 60 11.74 18.48 17.99
C GLU A 60 11.08 17.86 16.76
N TYR A 61 10.69 18.66 15.78
CA TYR A 61 10.13 18.20 14.53
C TYR A 61 11.12 17.31 13.75
N TYR A 62 12.37 17.73 13.58
CA TYR A 62 13.37 16.92 12.89
C TYR A 62 13.72 15.64 13.66
N ARG A 63 13.69 15.67 14.98
CA ARG A 63 13.82 14.48 15.83
C ARG A 63 12.69 13.50 15.58
N LEU A 64 11.45 13.99 15.50
CA LEU A 64 10.28 13.18 15.16
C LEU A 64 10.43 12.53 13.77
N ILE A 65 10.81 13.29 12.75
CA ILE A 65 11.03 12.77 11.40
C ILE A 65 12.06 11.63 11.42
N ARG A 66 13.19 11.80 12.10
CA ARG A 66 14.21 10.75 12.22
C ARG A 66 13.66 9.49 12.89
N ASN A 67 12.86 9.66 13.94
CA ASN A 67 12.22 8.53 14.63
C ASN A 67 11.20 7.82 13.72
N VAL A 68 10.37 8.58 13.00
CA VAL A 68 9.42 8.01 12.03
C VAL A 68 10.15 7.24 10.93
N LYS A 69 11.18 7.82 10.31
CA LYS A 69 11.95 7.15 9.26
C LYS A 69 12.57 5.82 9.72
N LYS A 70 12.95 5.73 11.01
CA LYS A 70 13.52 4.51 11.58
C LYS A 70 12.45 3.44 11.90
N VAL A 71 11.28 3.86 12.37
CA VAL A 71 10.23 2.97 12.87
C VAL A 71 9.27 2.52 11.77
N TYR A 72 8.98 3.39 10.80
CA TYR A 72 8.00 3.15 9.75
C TYR A 72 8.23 1.85 8.95
N PRO A 73 9.46 1.52 8.49
CA PRO A 73 9.68 0.25 7.79
C PRO A 73 9.35 -0.97 8.65
N ILE A 74 9.66 -0.91 9.97
CA ILE A 74 9.36 -2.00 10.89
C ILE A 74 7.84 -2.17 11.07
N SER A 75 7.11 -1.07 11.24
CA SER A 75 5.65 -1.13 11.37
C SER A 75 4.98 -1.66 10.10
N ARG A 76 5.49 -1.28 8.92
CA ARG A 76 4.98 -1.78 7.65
C ARG A 76 5.16 -3.30 7.51
N GLU A 77 6.33 -3.83 7.87
CA GLU A 77 6.59 -5.28 7.87
C GLU A 77 5.63 -6.02 8.83
N ILE A 78 5.43 -5.48 10.04
CA ILE A 78 4.52 -6.08 11.03
C ILE A 78 3.07 -6.05 10.53
N ASN A 79 2.61 -4.92 10.01
CA ASN A 79 1.25 -4.80 9.49
C ASN A 79 1.01 -5.75 8.31
N GLN A 80 1.99 -5.90 7.42
CA GLN A 80 1.92 -6.86 6.33
C GLN A 80 1.77 -8.30 6.86
N ALA A 81 2.57 -8.70 7.85
CA ALA A 81 2.47 -10.02 8.47
C ALA A 81 1.12 -10.25 9.17
N ILE A 82 0.51 -9.21 9.75
CA ILE A 82 -0.83 -9.26 10.34
C ILE A 82 -1.88 -9.50 9.25
N ILE A 83 -1.81 -8.76 8.13
CA ILE A 83 -2.75 -8.91 7.01
C ILE A 83 -2.66 -10.33 6.42
N GLU A 84 -1.46 -10.80 6.10
CA GLU A 84 -1.22 -12.15 5.57
C GLU A 84 -1.73 -13.23 6.54
N THR A 85 -1.52 -13.03 7.84
CA THR A 85 -2.04 -13.93 8.87
C THR A 85 -3.56 -13.96 8.86
N TYR A 86 -4.19 -12.79 8.79
CA TYR A 86 -5.65 -12.67 8.76
C TYR A 86 -6.24 -13.37 7.52
N GLU A 87 -5.68 -13.12 6.34
CA GLU A 87 -6.09 -13.76 5.09
C GLU A 87 -5.96 -15.28 5.18
N TYR A 88 -4.85 -15.78 5.71
CA TYR A 88 -4.67 -17.23 5.90
C TYR A 88 -5.67 -17.82 6.91
N LEU A 89 -6.01 -17.10 7.98
CA LEU A 89 -7.01 -17.56 8.96
C LEU A 89 -8.40 -17.76 8.34
N GLN A 90 -8.74 -16.99 7.30
CA GLN A 90 -10.02 -17.16 6.58
C GLN A 90 -10.08 -18.52 5.83
N THR A 91 -8.96 -19.08 5.44
CA THR A 91 -8.89 -20.37 4.74
C THR A 91 -9.01 -21.59 5.69
N LEU A 92 -8.86 -21.39 6.99
CA LEU A 92 -8.87 -22.48 7.96
C LEU A 92 -10.30 -22.85 8.39
N PRO A 93 -10.66 -24.14 8.35
CA PRO A 93 -12.04 -24.58 8.53
C PRO A 93 -12.54 -24.53 9.99
N ASN A 94 -11.64 -24.61 10.98
CA ASN A 94 -12.04 -24.70 12.38
C ASN A 94 -11.22 -23.79 13.30
N GLU A 95 -11.86 -23.38 14.41
CA GLU A 95 -11.31 -22.45 15.38
C GLU A 95 -10.02 -22.96 16.05
N LYS A 96 -9.93 -24.25 16.31
CA LYS A 96 -8.73 -24.86 16.92
C LYS A 96 -7.50 -24.73 16.01
N ALA A 97 -7.69 -24.91 14.69
CA ALA A 97 -6.61 -24.71 13.71
C ALA A 97 -6.19 -23.24 13.63
N ARG A 98 -7.15 -22.30 13.67
CA ARG A 98 -6.91 -20.85 13.70
C ARG A 98 -6.08 -20.45 14.90
N GLN A 99 -6.47 -20.85 16.10
CA GLN A 99 -5.72 -20.55 17.32
C GLN A 99 -4.32 -21.13 17.34
N LYS A 100 -4.16 -22.37 16.84
CA LYS A 100 -2.82 -22.99 16.69
C LYS A 100 -1.95 -22.18 15.74
N HIS A 101 -2.52 -21.68 14.65
CA HIS A 101 -1.80 -20.83 13.68
C HIS A 101 -1.41 -19.49 14.31
N ILE A 102 -2.33 -18.78 14.98
CA ILE A 102 -2.07 -17.51 15.67
C ILE A 102 -0.90 -17.66 16.64
N LYS A 103 -0.91 -18.66 17.52
CA LYS A 103 0.19 -18.90 18.46
C LYS A 103 1.55 -19.13 17.78
N ARG A 104 1.53 -19.81 16.61
CA ARG A 104 2.76 -20.01 15.82
C ARG A 104 3.30 -18.71 15.26
N VAL A 105 2.42 -17.89 14.67
CA VAL A 105 2.78 -16.59 14.10
C VAL A 105 3.25 -15.64 15.19
N GLU A 106 2.54 -15.57 16.31
CA GLU A 106 2.92 -14.74 17.46
C GLU A 106 4.34 -15.08 17.95
N LYS A 107 4.65 -16.36 18.10
CA LYS A 107 6.00 -16.80 18.47
C LYS A 107 7.03 -16.39 17.42
N GLY A 108 6.77 -16.63 16.15
CA GLY A 108 7.67 -16.25 15.05
C GLY A 108 7.94 -14.75 14.99
N LEU A 109 6.89 -13.94 15.10
CA LEU A 109 7.01 -12.48 15.15
C LEU A 109 7.82 -12.03 16.36
N LYS A 110 7.56 -12.61 17.53
CA LYS A 110 8.30 -12.29 18.74
C LYS A 110 9.80 -12.60 18.59
N ASP A 111 10.13 -13.76 18.07
CA ASP A 111 11.52 -14.17 17.88
C ASP A 111 12.24 -13.29 16.85
N GLN A 112 11.57 -12.95 15.75
CA GLN A 112 12.11 -12.13 14.68
C GLN A 112 12.28 -10.66 15.07
N TYR A 113 11.27 -10.05 15.73
CA TYR A 113 11.25 -8.61 15.97
C TYR A 113 11.82 -8.19 17.32
N THR A 114 11.86 -9.07 18.35
CA THR A 114 12.40 -8.73 19.66
C THR A 114 13.82 -8.14 19.61
N PRO A 115 14.80 -8.70 18.86
CA PRO A 115 16.13 -8.13 18.78
C PRO A 115 16.16 -6.72 18.15
N ARG A 116 15.28 -6.46 17.19
CA ARG A 116 15.14 -5.15 16.53
C ARG A 116 14.46 -4.14 17.45
N MET A 117 13.42 -4.56 18.18
CA MET A 117 12.69 -3.72 19.15
C MET A 117 13.56 -3.29 20.33
N LYS A 118 14.43 -4.16 20.83
CA LYS A 118 15.37 -3.83 21.90
C LYS A 118 16.35 -2.71 21.54
N LYS A 119 16.58 -2.46 20.23
CA LYS A 119 17.44 -1.37 19.72
C LYS A 119 16.69 -0.05 19.55
N LEU A 120 15.39 -0.01 19.82
CA LEU A 120 14.59 1.20 19.73
C LEU A 120 14.60 1.98 21.04
N SER A 121 14.65 3.31 20.93
CA SER A 121 14.44 4.17 22.08
C SER A 121 12.96 4.14 22.52
N PHE A 122 12.68 4.58 23.75
CA PHE A 122 11.31 4.65 24.27
C PHE A 122 10.36 5.45 23.37
N ALA A 123 10.82 6.60 22.85
CA ALA A 123 10.04 7.41 21.92
C ALA A 123 9.74 6.67 20.59
N GLN A 124 10.72 5.91 20.09
CA GLN A 124 10.55 5.08 18.88
C GLN A 124 9.59 3.91 19.13
N GLY A 125 9.65 3.28 20.29
CA GLY A 125 8.71 2.23 20.69
C GLY A 125 7.27 2.73 20.76
N LYS A 126 7.04 3.92 21.35
CA LYS A 126 5.71 4.55 21.37
C LYS A 126 5.18 4.82 19.94
N LEU A 127 6.04 5.27 19.03
CA LEU A 127 5.66 5.49 17.64
C LEU A 127 5.32 4.18 16.93
N LEU A 128 6.08 3.12 17.17
CA LEU A 128 5.81 1.80 16.60
C LEU A 128 4.42 1.30 16.97
N ILE A 129 4.07 1.37 18.27
CA ILE A 129 2.73 0.98 18.74
C ILE A 129 1.64 1.78 18.02
N LYS A 130 1.80 3.12 17.89
CA LYS A 130 0.83 3.95 17.19
C LYS A 130 0.64 3.55 15.72
N PHE A 131 1.73 3.20 15.03
CA PHE A 131 1.65 2.79 13.62
C PHE A 131 1.08 1.39 13.42
N CYS A 132 1.16 0.51 14.42
CA CYS A 132 0.54 -0.81 14.35
C CYS A 132 -0.95 -0.81 14.73
N LEU A 133 -1.44 0.27 15.38
CA LEU A 133 -2.84 0.40 15.79
C LEU A 133 -3.69 1.22 14.80
N LEU A 134 -3.08 1.82 13.77
CA LEU A 134 -3.75 2.56 12.71
C LEU A 134 -4.02 1.67 11.50
#